data_bbbfbde90c6ae1d8a62645b4668f558f
#
_entry.id   bbbfbde90c6ae1d8a62645b4668f558f
#
_cell.length_a   1.000
_cell.length_b   1.000
_cell.length_c   1.000
_cell.angle_alpha   90.00
_cell.angle_beta   90.00
_cell.angle_gamma   90.00
#
_symmetry.space_group_name_H-M   'P 1'
#
loop_
_entity.id
_entity.type
_entity.pdbx_description
1 polymer ?
#
loop_
_entity_poly.entity_id
_entity_poly.type
_entity_poly.pdbx_seq_one_letter_code
_entity_poly.pdbx_strand_id
1 'polypeptide(L)'
;MGDVMSTSECISFQEAVEIGLQKAADSERIKAEVQSILQELNSVAAKATNRNFILFDLSEPEVKQLSPLKFDFNNYSFLIAVRCGALEVECNSICELVESIKQFLRSAYFGDFIRMNINA
;
A
#
# COMPACT_ATOMS: atom_id res chain seq x y z
N MET A 1 -7.24 27.99 34.38
CA MET A 1 -7.00 27.71 34.02
C MET A 1 -6.58 27.37 33.32
N GLY A 2 -6.52 27.30 33.19
CA GLY A 2 -6.28 27.15 32.57
C GLY A 2 -5.75 26.90 31.85
N ASP A 3 -5.70 27.15 31.69
CA ASP A 3 -5.17 26.89 30.90
C ASP A 3 -4.30 26.78 30.28
N VAL A 4 -4.36 27.04 30.45
CA VAL A 4 -3.45 27.00 30.19
C VAL A 4 -2.76 26.08 29.59
N MET A 5 -2.64 25.44 29.61
CA MET A 5 -2.10 24.65 29.09
C MET A 5 -2.05 24.30 27.99
N SER A 6 -1.95 24.51 27.80
CA SER A 6 -1.85 24.33 26.90
C SER A 6 -2.32 24.05 26.05
N THR A 7 -2.61 24.45 26.10
CA THR A 7 -3.60 24.42 25.16
C THR A 7 -3.21 24.03 23.77
N SER A 8 -2.03 24.35 23.31
CA SER A 8 -1.55 23.91 22.01
C SER A 8 -1.31 22.40 21.98
N GLU A 9 -1.24 21.79 23.14
CA GLU A 9 -0.98 20.36 23.25
C GLU A 9 -2.21 19.58 23.67
N CYS A 10 -3.20 20.28 24.20
CA CYS A 10 -4.40 19.64 24.73
C CYS A 10 -5.59 19.99 23.87
N ILE A 11 -5.93 19.09 22.96
CA ILE A 11 -7.15 19.26 22.16
C ILE A 11 -8.33 18.76 22.97
N SER A 12 -9.52 19.24 22.65
CA SER A 12 -10.74 18.77 23.28
C SER A 12 -11.09 17.38 22.78
N PHE A 13 -11.95 16.69 23.51
CA PHE A 13 -12.44 15.38 23.04
C PHE A 13 -13.18 15.52 21.72
N GLN A 14 -13.91 16.60 21.53
CA GLN A 14 -14.61 16.82 20.27
C GLN A 14 -13.62 16.96 19.12
N GLU A 15 -12.58 17.73 19.30
CA GLU A 15 -11.54 17.88 18.28
C GLU A 15 -10.87 16.55 17.97
N ALA A 16 -10.59 15.75 19.01
CA ALA A 16 -9.98 14.45 18.83
C ALA A 16 -10.85 13.53 17.98
N VAL A 17 -12.17 13.54 18.24
CA VAL A 17 -13.11 12.74 17.46
C VAL A 17 -13.16 13.21 16.01
N GLU A 18 -13.14 14.53 15.80
CA GLU A 18 -13.16 15.08 14.44
C GLU A 18 -11.92 14.69 13.67
N ILE A 19 -10.75 14.72 14.33
CA ILE A 19 -9.51 14.28 13.72
C ILE A 19 -9.59 12.80 13.34
N GLY A 20 -10.14 11.99 14.24
CA GLY A 20 -10.30 10.56 13.97
C GLY A 20 -11.23 10.29 12.81
N LEU A 21 -12.33 11.03 12.71
CA LEU A 21 -13.25 10.89 11.60
C LEU A 21 -12.59 11.27 10.27
N GLN A 22 -11.77 12.33 10.28
CA GLN A 22 -11.05 12.74 9.09
C GLN A 22 -10.02 11.70 8.67
N LYS A 23 -9.31 11.12 9.63
CA LYS A 23 -8.34 10.06 9.33
C LYS A 23 -9.02 8.82 8.78
N ALA A 24 -10.20 8.49 9.28
CA ALA A 24 -10.97 7.36 8.78
C ALA A 24 -11.40 7.61 7.33
N ALA A 25 -11.85 8.83 7.02
CA ALA A 25 -12.23 9.19 5.66
C ALA A 25 -11.02 9.13 4.72
N ASP A 26 -9.87 9.63 5.17
CA ASP A 26 -8.64 9.56 4.40
C ASP A 26 -8.22 8.13 4.16
N SER A 27 -8.34 7.28 5.17
CA SER A 27 -7.99 5.87 5.08
C SER A 27 -8.85 5.14 4.04
N GLU A 28 -10.14 5.44 4.00
CA GLU A 28 -11.05 4.86 2.99
C GLU A 28 -10.64 5.27 1.58
N ARG A 29 -10.29 6.53 1.40
CA ARG A 29 -9.84 7.03 0.10
C ARG A 29 -8.53 6.37 -0.33
N ILE A 30 -7.57 6.27 0.61
CA ILE A 30 -6.28 5.64 0.34
C ILE A 30 -6.49 4.17 0.00
N LYS A 31 -7.36 3.50 0.72
CA LYS A 31 -7.69 2.09 0.47
C LYS A 31 -8.19 1.89 -0.96
N ALA A 32 -9.10 2.76 -1.42
CA ALA A 32 -9.64 2.65 -2.77
C ALA A 32 -8.54 2.85 -3.81
N GLU A 33 -7.66 3.83 -3.60
CA GLU A 33 -6.55 4.07 -4.51
C GLU A 33 -5.56 2.90 -4.54
N VAL A 34 -5.23 2.36 -3.37
CA VAL A 34 -4.31 1.23 -3.27
C VAL A 34 -4.91 0.01 -3.96
N GLN A 35 -6.18 -0.28 -3.73
CA GLN A 35 -6.83 -1.42 -4.37
C GLN A 35 -6.85 -1.29 -5.89
N SER A 36 -7.04 -0.08 -6.39
CA SER A 36 -6.96 0.18 -7.83
C SER A 36 -5.56 -0.11 -8.37
N ILE A 37 -4.53 0.28 -7.62
CA ILE A 37 -3.14 -0.01 -8.00
C ILE A 37 -2.91 -1.53 -8.04
N LEU A 38 -3.37 -2.25 -7.05
CA LEU A 38 -3.18 -3.70 -6.99
C LEU A 38 -3.90 -4.41 -8.13
N GLN A 39 -5.09 -3.94 -8.50
CA GLN A 39 -5.83 -4.48 -9.64
C GLN A 39 -5.05 -4.25 -10.94
N GLU A 40 -4.49 -3.06 -11.08
CA GLU A 40 -3.68 -2.75 -12.26
C GLU A 40 -2.44 -3.62 -12.34
N LEU A 41 -1.78 -3.84 -11.20
CA LEU A 41 -0.60 -4.70 -11.15
C LEU A 41 -0.95 -6.13 -11.57
N ASN A 42 -2.07 -6.65 -11.11
CA ASN A 42 -2.54 -7.97 -11.52
C ASN A 42 -2.78 -8.02 -13.04
N SER A 43 -3.41 -6.97 -13.58
CA SER A 43 -3.71 -6.90 -15.01
C SER A 43 -2.43 -6.87 -15.83
N VAL A 44 -1.46 -6.06 -15.41
CA VAL A 44 -0.18 -5.94 -16.11
C VAL A 44 0.58 -7.26 -16.06
N ALA A 45 0.58 -7.93 -14.91
CA ALA A 45 1.26 -9.22 -14.76
C ALA A 45 0.64 -10.28 -15.66
N ALA A 46 -0.70 -10.32 -15.73
CA ALA A 46 -1.39 -11.26 -16.59
C ALA A 46 -1.05 -11.02 -18.06
N LYS A 47 -1.01 -9.77 -18.49
CA LYS A 47 -0.65 -9.43 -19.87
C LYS A 47 0.79 -9.79 -20.19
N ALA A 48 1.70 -9.46 -19.27
CA ALA A 48 3.12 -9.71 -19.50
C ALA A 48 3.44 -11.20 -19.59
N THR A 49 2.72 -12.03 -18.84
CA THR A 49 2.94 -13.47 -18.84
C THR A 49 2.05 -14.20 -19.84
N ASN A 50 1.06 -13.53 -20.40
CA ASN A 50 0.04 -14.11 -21.25
C ASN A 50 -0.64 -15.29 -20.54
N ARG A 51 -0.86 -15.17 -19.24
CA ARG A 51 -1.44 -16.20 -18.38
C ARG A 51 -2.39 -15.57 -17.38
N ASN A 52 -3.22 -16.42 -16.79
CA ASN A 52 -4.10 -16.01 -15.71
C ASN A 52 -3.30 -15.98 -14.40
N PHE A 53 -2.40 -15.03 -14.29
CA PHE A 53 -1.41 -14.94 -13.22
C PHE A 53 -1.68 -13.68 -12.40
N ILE A 54 -1.77 -13.84 -11.08
CA ILE A 54 -2.05 -12.71 -10.19
C ILE A 54 -0.94 -12.56 -9.15
N LEU A 55 -0.69 -11.31 -8.78
CA LEU A 55 0.27 -10.98 -7.73
C LEU A 55 -0.43 -10.80 -6.38
N PHE A 56 -1.70 -10.46 -6.41
CA PHE A 56 -2.51 -10.20 -5.21
C PHE A 56 -3.88 -10.86 -5.36
N ASP A 57 -4.29 -11.61 -4.34
CA ASP A 57 -5.63 -12.15 -4.31
C ASP A 57 -6.53 -11.12 -3.61
N LEU A 58 -7.43 -10.53 -4.38
CA LEU A 58 -8.30 -9.46 -3.92
C LEU A 58 -9.72 -9.95 -3.63
N SER A 59 -9.94 -11.27 -3.67
CA SER A 59 -11.28 -11.84 -3.51
C SER A 59 -11.74 -11.89 -2.06
N GLU A 60 -10.82 -11.72 -1.11
CA GLU A 60 -11.14 -11.78 0.32
C GLU A 60 -11.04 -10.39 0.92
N PRO A 61 -11.62 -10.17 2.13
CA PRO A 61 -11.54 -8.86 2.77
C PRO A 61 -10.10 -8.39 2.96
N GLU A 62 -9.18 -9.33 3.27
CA GLU A 62 -7.78 -8.99 3.39
C GLU A 62 -7.06 -9.46 2.14
N VAL A 63 -6.19 -8.59 1.62
CA VAL A 63 -5.41 -8.87 0.43
C VAL A 63 -4.39 -9.96 0.73
N LYS A 64 -4.39 -11.03 -0.05
CA LYS A 64 -3.33 -12.02 -0.01
C LYS A 64 -2.24 -11.62 -0.97
N GLN A 65 -1.02 -11.55 -0.48
CA GLN A 65 0.13 -11.09 -1.25
C GLN A 65 0.92 -12.30 -1.71
N LEU A 66 0.86 -12.58 -3.00
CA LEU A 66 1.34 -13.83 -3.58
C LEU A 66 2.69 -13.71 -4.26
N SER A 67 3.30 -12.54 -4.24
CA SER A 67 4.58 -12.29 -4.90
C SER A 67 5.60 -11.76 -3.91
N PRO A 68 6.89 -11.63 -4.33
CA PRO A 68 7.88 -10.99 -3.47
C PRO A 68 7.64 -9.51 -3.21
N LEU A 69 6.75 -8.88 -3.99
CA LEU A 69 6.37 -7.49 -3.77
C LEU A 69 5.34 -7.47 -2.65
N LYS A 70 5.77 -7.03 -1.48
CA LYS A 70 4.95 -7.06 -0.27
C LYS A 70 4.70 -5.65 0.25
N PHE A 71 3.53 -5.45 0.82
CA PHE A 71 3.13 -4.16 1.38
C PHE A 71 2.79 -4.32 2.84
N ASP A 72 3.14 -3.32 3.64
CA ASP A 72 2.54 -3.10 4.94
C ASP A 72 1.64 -1.88 4.77
N PHE A 73 0.35 -2.13 4.69
CA PHE A 73 -0.62 -1.08 4.37
C PHE A 73 -0.89 -0.12 5.53
N ASN A 74 -0.46 -0.48 6.75
CA ASN A 74 -0.61 0.37 7.93
C ASN A 74 -2.05 0.89 8.06
N ASN A 75 -3.03 -0.01 7.88
CA ASN A 75 -4.47 0.32 7.89
C ASN A 75 -4.80 1.43 6.88
N TYR A 76 -4.06 1.45 5.76
CA TYR A 76 -4.24 2.44 4.69
C TYR A 76 -4.01 3.86 5.18
N SER A 77 -3.02 3.99 6.03
CA SER A 77 -2.57 5.27 6.55
C SER A 77 -1.07 5.38 6.29
N PHE A 78 -0.61 6.51 5.78
CA PHE A 78 0.83 6.67 5.54
C PHE A 78 1.55 6.80 6.88
N LEU A 79 2.72 6.26 7.02
CA LEU A 79 3.55 5.68 5.96
C LEU A 79 3.08 4.26 5.60
N ILE A 80 3.08 3.97 4.31
CA ILE A 80 2.84 2.62 3.82
C ILE A 80 4.19 2.08 3.33
N ALA A 81 4.58 0.91 3.83
CA ALA A 81 5.83 0.31 3.43
C ALA A 81 5.63 -0.64 2.25
N VAL A 82 6.58 -0.63 1.33
CA VAL A 82 6.62 -1.60 0.25
C VAL A 82 8.01 -2.22 0.23
N ARG A 83 8.06 -3.53 0.07
CA ARG A 83 9.34 -4.22 0.04
C ARG A 83 9.36 -5.29 -1.05
N CYS A 84 10.56 -5.59 -1.50
CA CYS A 84 10.80 -6.64 -2.47
C CYS A 84 12.11 -7.32 -2.07
N GLY A 85 12.01 -8.58 -1.62
CA GLY A 85 13.15 -9.27 -1.06
C GLY A 85 13.62 -8.58 0.22
N ALA A 86 14.90 -8.21 0.25
CA ALA A 86 15.51 -7.58 1.43
C ALA A 86 15.37 -6.06 1.45
N LEU A 87 14.88 -5.46 0.36
CA LEU A 87 14.77 -4.00 0.25
C LEU A 87 13.37 -3.55 0.66
N GLU A 88 13.33 -2.47 1.43
CA GLU A 88 12.08 -1.91 1.92
C GLU A 88 12.12 -0.39 1.82
N VAL A 89 10.99 0.21 1.40
CA VAL A 89 10.85 1.66 1.29
C VAL A 89 9.55 2.04 1.98
N GLU A 90 9.63 3.07 2.84
CA GLU A 90 8.44 3.65 3.46
C GLU A 90 7.98 4.82 2.62
N CYS A 91 6.71 4.82 2.25
CA CYS A 91 6.16 5.80 1.33
C CYS A 91 5.17 6.69 2.07
N ASN A 92 5.27 7.99 1.83
CA ASN A 92 4.47 9.00 2.52
C ASN A 92 3.32 9.53 1.65
N SER A 93 3.19 9.01 0.44
CA SER A 93 2.13 9.45 -0.48
C SER A 93 1.89 8.36 -1.51
N ILE A 94 0.76 8.45 -2.21
CA ILE A 94 0.45 7.54 -3.31
C ILE A 94 1.52 7.67 -4.40
N CYS A 95 1.98 8.87 -4.67
CA CYS A 95 3.00 9.10 -5.69
C CYS A 95 4.30 8.36 -5.35
N GLU A 96 4.75 8.47 -4.09
CA GLU A 96 5.95 7.75 -3.64
C GLU A 96 5.75 6.25 -3.72
N LEU A 97 4.55 5.79 -3.37
CA LEU A 97 4.21 4.37 -3.41
C LEU A 97 4.31 3.84 -4.84
N VAL A 98 3.71 4.55 -5.80
CA VAL A 98 3.72 4.15 -7.20
C VAL A 98 5.16 4.12 -7.74
N GLU A 99 5.96 5.13 -7.44
CA GLU A 99 7.34 5.18 -7.91
C GLU A 99 8.17 4.06 -7.31
N SER A 100 7.98 3.74 -6.04
CA SER A 100 8.69 2.63 -5.40
C SER A 100 8.30 1.29 -6.02
N ILE A 101 7.02 1.10 -6.30
CA ILE A 101 6.55 -0.10 -6.97
C ILE A 101 7.24 -0.25 -8.33
N LYS A 102 7.30 0.82 -9.12
CA LYS A 102 7.94 0.78 -10.42
C LYS A 102 9.41 0.38 -10.32
N GLN A 103 10.11 0.90 -9.31
CA GLN A 103 11.51 0.53 -9.09
C GLN A 103 11.66 -0.97 -8.84
N PHE A 104 10.82 -1.52 -7.98
CA PHE A 104 10.88 -2.95 -7.66
C PHE A 104 10.51 -3.81 -8.85
N LEU A 105 9.50 -3.40 -9.64
CA LEU A 105 9.09 -4.16 -10.82
C LEU A 105 10.20 -4.24 -11.86
N ARG A 106 11.07 -3.25 -11.90
CA ARG A 106 12.19 -3.20 -12.85
C ARG A 106 13.40 -3.99 -12.39
N SER A 107 13.36 -4.55 -11.18
CA SER A 107 14.50 -5.28 -10.65
C SER A 107 14.59 -6.67 -11.24
N ALA A 108 15.83 -7.17 -11.34
CA ALA A 108 16.07 -8.53 -11.80
C ALA A 108 15.44 -9.55 -10.84
N TYR A 109 15.39 -9.22 -9.57
CA TYR A 109 14.80 -10.10 -8.57
C TYR A 109 13.32 -10.37 -8.89
N PHE A 110 12.57 -9.32 -9.20
CA PHE A 110 11.16 -9.48 -9.53
C PHE A 110 10.99 -10.14 -10.90
N GLY A 111 11.84 -9.78 -11.85
CA GLY A 111 11.84 -10.41 -13.18
C GLY A 111 12.08 -11.91 -13.09
N ASP A 112 12.99 -12.32 -12.23
CA ASP A 112 13.27 -13.74 -12.02
C ASP A 112 12.05 -14.45 -11.43
N PHE A 113 11.36 -13.81 -10.50
CA PHE A 113 10.12 -14.37 -9.94
C PHE A 113 9.09 -14.61 -11.04
N ILE A 114 8.88 -13.62 -11.91
CA ILE A 114 7.93 -13.74 -13.02
C ILE A 114 8.34 -14.90 -13.93
N ARG A 115 9.61 -14.94 -14.32
CA ARG A 115 10.12 -15.96 -15.24
C ARG A 115 9.95 -17.37 -14.69
N MET A 116 10.24 -17.53 -13.39
CA MET A 116 10.10 -18.84 -12.75
C MET A 116 8.64 -19.30 -12.74
N ASN A 117 7.71 -18.38 -12.57
CA ASN A 117 6.30 -18.71 -12.53
C ASN A 117 5.70 -18.96 -13.90
N ILE A 118 6.27 -18.35 -14.95
CA ILE A 118 5.84 -18.62 -16.31
C ILE A 118 6.24 -20.05 -16.70
N ASN A 119 7.40 -20.49 -16.29
CA ASN A 119 7.97 -21.77 -16.67
C ASN A 119 7.56 -22.93 -15.74
N ALA A 120 6.79 -22.63 -14.71
CA ALA A 120 6.38 -23.62 -13.73
C ALA A 120 5.26 -24.54 -14.24
#